data_015ff73299319798214d6af67e978148
#
_entry.id   015ff73299319798214d6af67e978148
#
_cell.length_a   1.000
_cell.length_b   1.000
_cell.length_c   1.000
_cell.angle_alpha   90.00
_cell.angle_beta   90.00
_cell.angle_gamma   90.00
#
_symmetry.space_group_name_H-M   'P 1'
#
loop_
_entity.id
_entity.type
_entity.pdbx_description
1 polymer ?
#
loop_
_entity_poly.entity_id
_entity_poly.type
_entity_poly.pdbx_seq_one_letter_code
_entity_poly.pdbx_strand_id
1 'polypeptide(L)'
;IIIYFESEGALTSDMIKERGLDPDRFIVFPVATVEEFKTQAIKIIENMDKDYQVMIFLDSLGNLSTRKEMEDSSSGSDKRDMTRAPAVRSAFRTLALKLAKANIPLIITNHTYDKIGSLFPTKEISGGGGIKYAASVIVTLGKRKVKDGTNVLGNIIKMKLVKGRLTKEESITETKLDYKTGLDKYYGLVALAEKYDIFKKVSTRFETPQGKAFEKTIVNDPEKYFTKDV
;
A
#
# COMPACT_ATOMS: atom_id res chain seq x y z
N ILE A 1 5.80 11.96 12.40
CA ILE A 1 4.92 11.10 13.23
C ILE A 1 4.02 10.32 12.30
N ILE A 2 3.80 9.05 12.62
CA ILE A 2 2.89 8.16 11.90
C ILE A 2 1.69 7.90 12.81
N ILE A 3 0.52 8.30 12.34
CA ILE A 3 -0.77 7.97 12.97
C ILE A 3 -1.30 6.73 12.26
N TYR A 4 -1.38 5.63 12.98
CA TYR A 4 -1.76 4.34 12.41
C TYR A 4 -3.09 3.88 12.98
N PHE A 5 -4.14 3.93 12.16
CA PHE A 5 -5.45 3.37 12.49
C PHE A 5 -5.44 1.89 12.13
N GLU A 6 -5.65 1.07 13.13
CA GLU A 6 -5.47 -0.38 13.07
C GLU A 6 -6.81 -1.08 13.30
N SER A 7 -7.22 -1.95 12.39
CA SER A 7 -8.50 -2.66 12.42
C SER A 7 -8.36 -4.18 12.48
N GLU A 8 -7.13 -4.71 12.47
CA GLU A 8 -6.87 -6.16 12.38
C GLU A 8 -6.25 -6.74 13.67
N GLY A 9 -5.78 -5.90 14.59
CA GLY A 9 -5.11 -6.32 15.81
C GLY A 9 -3.73 -6.95 15.57
N ALA A 10 -3.08 -6.61 14.46
CA ALA A 10 -1.89 -7.31 13.98
C ALA A 10 -0.57 -6.55 14.21
N LEU A 11 -0.60 -5.22 14.35
CA LEU A 11 0.62 -4.42 14.46
C LEU A 11 1.17 -4.42 15.88
N THR A 12 2.44 -4.87 16.03
CA THR A 12 3.17 -4.87 17.30
C THR A 12 4.39 -3.96 17.23
N SER A 13 4.86 -3.47 18.39
CA SER A 13 6.09 -2.68 18.47
C SER A 13 7.31 -3.45 17.96
N ASP A 14 7.35 -4.76 18.18
CA ASP A 14 8.44 -5.61 17.70
C ASP A 14 8.47 -5.69 16.18
N MET A 15 7.29 -5.81 15.54
CA MET A 15 7.21 -5.77 14.07
C MET A 15 7.70 -4.45 13.48
N ILE A 16 7.48 -3.33 14.17
CA ILE A 16 7.97 -2.01 13.75
C ILE A 16 9.50 -1.98 13.85
N LYS A 17 10.07 -2.42 14.98
CA LYS A 17 11.52 -2.48 15.22
C LYS A 17 12.25 -3.40 14.25
N GLU A 18 11.73 -4.60 14.00
CA GLU A 18 12.31 -5.57 13.07
C GLU A 18 12.44 -5.04 11.63
N ARG A 19 11.62 -4.03 11.28
CA ARG A 19 11.69 -3.35 9.99
C ARG A 19 12.57 -2.11 9.99
N GLY A 20 13.34 -1.90 11.06
CA GLY A 20 14.25 -0.76 11.19
C GLY A 20 13.54 0.59 11.40
N LEU A 21 12.30 0.56 11.85
CA LEU A 21 11.50 1.76 12.13
C LEU A 21 11.52 2.05 13.64
N ASP A 22 11.37 3.32 13.97
CA ASP A 22 11.31 3.81 15.35
C ASP A 22 9.87 3.73 15.87
N PRO A 23 9.56 2.87 16.86
CA PRO A 23 8.21 2.74 17.41
C PRO A 23 7.69 4.01 18.07
N ASP A 24 8.59 4.85 18.61
CA ASP A 24 8.20 6.10 19.29
C ASP A 24 7.64 7.14 18.31
N ARG A 25 7.81 6.91 17.01
CA ARG A 25 7.22 7.72 15.96
C ARG A 25 5.84 7.24 15.52
N PHE A 26 5.36 6.11 16.06
CA PHE A 26 4.04 5.54 15.76
C PHE A 26 3.07 5.81 16.90
N ILE A 27 1.91 6.33 16.56
CA ILE A 27 0.76 6.42 17.46
C ILE A 27 -0.34 5.53 16.86
N VAL A 28 -0.62 4.41 17.54
CA VAL A 28 -1.55 3.39 17.05
C VAL A 28 -2.92 3.61 17.68
N PHE A 29 -3.94 3.72 16.85
CA PHE A 29 -5.34 3.84 17.24
C PHE A 29 -6.12 2.61 16.76
N PRO A 30 -6.52 1.71 17.66
CA PRO A 30 -7.47 0.66 17.30
C PRO A 30 -8.80 1.29 16.89
N VAL A 31 -9.37 0.84 15.77
CA VAL A 31 -10.66 1.31 15.26
C VAL A 31 -11.49 0.16 14.71
N ALA A 32 -12.77 0.17 15.03
CA ALA A 32 -13.70 -0.86 14.60
C ALA A 32 -14.70 -0.37 13.54
N THR A 33 -15.00 0.94 13.51
CA THR A 33 -16.02 1.48 12.60
C THR A 33 -15.52 2.64 11.75
N VAL A 34 -16.16 2.81 10.58
CA VAL A 34 -15.88 3.91 9.65
C VAL A 34 -16.13 5.27 10.30
N GLU A 35 -17.18 5.36 11.14
CA GLU A 35 -17.53 6.58 11.85
C GLU A 35 -16.51 6.94 12.93
N GLU A 36 -16.00 5.94 13.64
CA GLU A 36 -14.94 6.12 14.63
C GLU A 36 -13.65 6.62 13.97
N PHE A 37 -13.17 5.94 12.93
CA PHE A 37 -12.03 6.37 12.13
C PHE A 37 -12.20 7.82 11.66
N LYS A 38 -13.34 8.15 11.04
CA LYS A 38 -13.64 9.51 10.57
C LYS A 38 -13.51 10.55 11.69
N THR A 39 -14.14 10.26 12.83
CA THR A 39 -14.21 11.20 13.96
C THR A 39 -12.83 11.43 14.56
N GLN A 40 -12.07 10.36 14.79
CA GLN A 40 -10.73 10.46 15.36
C GLN A 40 -9.75 11.15 14.40
N ALA A 41 -9.76 10.78 13.11
CA ALA A 41 -8.93 11.41 12.11
C ALA A 41 -9.19 12.93 12.01
N ILE A 42 -10.47 13.36 12.04
CA ILE A 42 -10.81 14.78 12.02
C ILE A 42 -10.25 15.48 13.26
N LYS A 43 -10.45 14.92 14.46
CA LYS A 43 -9.93 15.49 15.70
C LYS A 43 -8.41 15.65 15.68
N ILE A 44 -7.69 14.66 15.18
CA ILE A 44 -6.24 14.71 15.03
C ILE A 44 -5.84 15.85 14.07
N ILE A 45 -6.44 15.91 12.88
CA ILE A 45 -6.12 16.95 11.88
C ILE A 45 -6.39 18.37 12.41
N GLU A 46 -7.45 18.55 13.21
CA GLU A 46 -7.86 19.87 13.72
C GLU A 46 -7.07 20.33 14.94
N ASN A 47 -6.54 19.41 15.75
CA ASN A 47 -5.84 19.74 17.00
C ASN A 47 -4.33 19.54 16.93
N MET A 48 -3.81 19.07 15.80
CA MET A 48 -2.39 18.84 15.64
C MET A 48 -1.64 20.14 15.40
N ASP A 49 -0.49 20.28 16.07
CA ASP A 49 0.42 21.38 15.81
C ASP A 49 0.97 21.32 14.38
N LYS A 50 0.99 22.46 13.69
CA LYS A 50 1.41 22.57 12.28
C LYS A 50 2.90 22.32 12.08
N ASP A 51 3.69 22.35 13.13
CA ASP A 51 5.13 22.09 13.10
C ASP A 51 5.46 20.59 12.96
N TYR A 52 4.48 19.70 13.20
CA TYR A 52 4.67 18.28 13.02
C TYR A 52 4.41 17.82 11.59
N GLN A 53 5.38 17.10 11.04
CA GLN A 53 5.17 16.30 9.83
C GLN A 53 4.46 15.00 10.20
N VAL A 54 3.25 14.83 9.69
CA VAL A 54 2.40 13.67 10.02
C VAL A 54 1.96 12.96 8.75
N MET A 55 1.88 11.64 8.85
CA MET A 55 1.27 10.76 7.85
C MET A 55 0.24 9.88 8.56
N ILE A 56 -0.92 9.69 7.94
CA ILE A 56 -1.98 8.84 8.46
C ILE A 56 -2.05 7.55 7.64
N PHE A 57 -2.15 6.42 8.34
CA PHE A 57 -2.44 5.11 7.77
C PHE A 57 -3.77 4.58 8.28
N LEU A 58 -4.49 3.86 7.44
CA LEU A 58 -5.64 3.03 7.81
C LEU A 58 -5.43 1.61 7.29
N ASP A 59 -5.27 0.66 8.19
CA ASP A 59 -5.05 -0.74 7.87
C ASP A 59 -6.04 -1.64 8.64
N SER A 60 -7.09 -2.10 8.00
CA SER A 60 -7.53 -1.86 6.62
C SER A 60 -8.96 -1.29 6.61
N LEU A 61 -9.32 -0.55 5.57
CA LEU A 61 -10.71 -0.10 5.38
C LEU A 61 -11.67 -1.30 5.21
N GLY A 62 -11.17 -2.41 4.63
CA GLY A 62 -11.96 -3.62 4.40
C GLY A 62 -12.59 -4.19 5.66
N ASN A 63 -11.89 -4.11 6.78
CA ASN A 63 -12.29 -4.68 8.07
C ASN A 63 -13.16 -3.75 8.92
N LEU A 64 -13.27 -2.47 8.58
CA LEU A 64 -14.14 -1.57 9.33
C LEU A 64 -15.60 -1.90 9.09
N SER A 65 -16.35 -2.05 10.16
CA SER A 65 -17.81 -2.10 10.15
C SER A 65 -18.42 -0.69 10.13
N THR A 66 -19.74 -0.59 10.10
CA THR A 66 -20.45 0.62 10.47
C THR A 66 -20.92 0.53 11.92
N ARG A 67 -21.24 1.66 12.54
CA ARG A 67 -21.87 1.66 13.86
C ARG A 67 -23.15 0.83 13.86
N LYS A 68 -23.95 0.96 12.80
CA LYS A 68 -25.19 0.19 12.64
C LYS A 68 -24.93 -1.31 12.56
N GLU A 69 -23.93 -1.75 11.79
CA GLU A 69 -23.55 -3.17 11.69
C GLU A 69 -23.13 -3.73 13.06
N MET A 70 -22.41 -2.95 13.86
CA MET A 70 -22.04 -3.34 15.22
C MET A 70 -23.24 -3.46 16.16
N GLU A 71 -24.20 -2.51 16.07
CA GLU A 71 -25.44 -2.54 16.85
C GLU A 71 -26.34 -3.73 16.44
N ASP A 72 -26.52 -3.96 15.15
CA ASP A 72 -27.30 -5.08 14.62
C ASP A 72 -26.67 -6.43 15.04
N SER A 73 -25.36 -6.56 14.95
CA SER A 73 -24.63 -7.78 15.38
C SER A 73 -24.80 -8.04 16.89
N SER A 74 -24.74 -7.00 17.72
CA SER A 74 -24.93 -7.16 19.16
C SER A 74 -26.36 -7.52 19.56
N SER A 75 -27.35 -7.17 18.74
CA SER A 75 -28.77 -7.53 18.93
C SER A 75 -29.15 -8.86 18.28
N GLY A 76 -28.21 -9.58 17.64
CA GLY A 76 -28.46 -10.84 16.94
C GLY A 76 -29.25 -10.69 15.65
N SER A 77 -29.22 -9.51 15.02
CA SER A 77 -29.90 -9.23 13.75
C SER A 77 -29.01 -9.58 12.57
N ASP A 78 -29.48 -10.49 11.68
CA ASP A 78 -28.79 -10.88 10.44
C ASP A 78 -29.13 -9.97 9.23
N LYS A 79 -29.66 -8.79 9.47
CA LYS A 79 -30.02 -7.86 8.38
C LYS A 79 -28.78 -7.33 7.70
N ARG A 80 -28.78 -7.41 6.36
CA ARG A 80 -27.69 -6.84 5.56
C ARG A 80 -27.60 -5.31 5.75
N ASP A 81 -26.44 -4.86 6.22
CA ASP A 81 -26.20 -3.41 6.35
C ASP A 81 -25.99 -2.76 4.96
N MET A 82 -26.89 -1.88 4.58
CA MET A 82 -26.81 -1.08 3.35
C MET A 82 -26.19 0.29 3.59
N THR A 83 -25.78 0.61 4.82
CA THR A 83 -25.28 1.95 5.21
C THR A 83 -23.77 2.09 5.02
N ARG A 84 -23.04 1.02 4.84
CA ARG A 84 -21.57 1.02 4.74
C ARG A 84 -21.04 1.88 3.60
N ALA A 85 -21.54 1.70 2.37
CA ALA A 85 -21.09 2.49 1.22
C ALA A 85 -21.38 4.00 1.36
N PRO A 86 -22.56 4.44 1.83
CA PRO A 86 -22.81 5.83 2.21
C PRO A 86 -21.89 6.36 3.32
N ALA A 87 -21.64 5.58 4.37
CA ALA A 87 -20.75 5.96 5.47
C ALA A 87 -19.32 6.20 5.00
N VAL A 88 -18.74 5.25 4.23
CA VAL A 88 -17.42 5.37 3.60
C VAL A 88 -17.36 6.60 2.70
N ARG A 89 -18.34 6.81 1.83
CA ARG A 89 -18.40 7.98 0.95
C ARG A 89 -18.43 9.29 1.75
N SER A 90 -19.24 9.36 2.82
CA SER A 90 -19.32 10.52 3.70
C SER A 90 -18.00 10.79 4.40
N ALA A 91 -17.34 9.75 4.94
CA ALA A 91 -16.07 9.87 5.62
C ALA A 91 -15.00 10.48 4.72
N PHE A 92 -14.77 9.91 3.54
CA PHE A 92 -13.72 10.38 2.64
C PHE A 92 -14.03 11.72 1.97
N ARG A 93 -15.29 12.04 1.70
CA ARG A 93 -15.66 13.36 1.23
C ARG A 93 -15.31 14.46 2.25
N THR A 94 -15.48 14.17 3.55
CA THR A 94 -15.14 15.12 4.62
C THR A 94 -13.63 15.19 4.84
N LEU A 95 -12.95 14.05 4.88
CA LEU A 95 -11.52 13.96 5.18
C LEU A 95 -10.65 14.52 4.07
N ALA A 96 -10.99 14.28 2.80
CA ALA A 96 -10.13 14.65 1.66
C ALA A 96 -9.75 16.13 1.65
N LEU A 97 -10.71 17.04 1.89
CA LEU A 97 -10.44 18.48 1.93
C LEU A 97 -9.63 18.89 3.16
N LYS A 98 -9.91 18.29 4.33
CA LYS A 98 -9.18 18.59 5.57
C LYS A 98 -7.72 18.13 5.47
N LEU A 99 -7.49 16.93 4.98
CA LEU A 99 -6.16 16.38 4.73
C LEU A 99 -5.35 17.24 3.74
N ALA A 100 -5.98 17.64 2.63
CA ALA A 100 -5.34 18.50 1.63
C ALA A 100 -4.95 19.86 2.21
N LYS A 101 -5.84 20.51 2.99
CA LYS A 101 -5.53 21.79 3.65
C LYS A 101 -4.42 21.69 4.70
N ALA A 102 -4.35 20.56 5.41
CA ALA A 102 -3.33 20.29 6.41
C ALA A 102 -2.03 19.74 5.81
N ASN A 103 -1.99 19.45 4.50
CA ASN A 103 -0.88 18.78 3.82
C ASN A 103 -0.49 17.45 4.47
N ILE A 104 -1.48 16.67 4.88
CA ILE A 104 -1.29 15.37 5.53
C ILE A 104 -1.62 14.26 4.53
N PRO A 105 -0.65 13.39 4.16
CA PRO A 105 -0.94 12.21 3.36
C PRO A 105 -1.72 11.18 4.15
N LEU A 106 -2.69 10.54 3.49
CA LEU A 106 -3.45 9.39 3.99
C LEU A 106 -3.21 8.19 3.09
N ILE A 107 -2.70 7.11 3.65
CA ILE A 107 -2.52 5.82 2.99
C ILE A 107 -3.55 4.84 3.56
N ILE A 108 -4.22 4.10 2.67
CA ILE A 108 -5.26 3.15 3.05
C ILE A 108 -4.97 1.82 2.37
N THR A 109 -4.95 0.75 3.16
CA THR A 109 -5.05 -0.61 2.62
C THR A 109 -6.51 -1.01 2.50
N ASN A 110 -6.82 -1.84 1.49
CA ASN A 110 -8.17 -2.32 1.28
C ASN A 110 -8.18 -3.66 0.55
N HIS A 111 -9.26 -4.41 0.69
CA HIS A 111 -9.46 -5.68 0.02
C HIS A 111 -10.21 -5.50 -1.30
N THR A 112 -9.91 -6.41 -2.25
CA THR A 112 -10.67 -6.54 -3.50
C THR A 112 -11.38 -7.89 -3.51
N TYR A 113 -12.61 -7.90 -4.02
CA TYR A 113 -13.42 -9.09 -4.19
C TYR A 113 -13.70 -9.33 -5.67
N ASP A 114 -13.84 -10.59 -6.05
CA ASP A 114 -14.25 -10.93 -7.40
C ASP A 114 -15.72 -10.60 -7.58
N LYS A 115 -16.06 -9.93 -8.68
CA LYS A 115 -17.43 -9.56 -9.00
C LYS A 115 -18.20 -10.81 -9.44
N ILE A 116 -19.15 -11.23 -8.62
CA ILE A 116 -20.03 -12.36 -8.93
C ILE A 116 -20.93 -12.00 -10.12
N GLY A 117 -21.03 -12.90 -11.12
CA GLY A 117 -21.90 -12.72 -12.28
C GLY A 117 -21.30 -11.88 -13.41
N SER A 118 -20.03 -11.52 -13.35
CA SER A 118 -19.33 -10.89 -14.46
C SER A 118 -18.81 -11.96 -15.45
N LEU A 119 -19.01 -11.73 -16.74
CA LEU A 119 -18.49 -12.59 -17.81
C LEU A 119 -16.94 -12.58 -17.87
N PHE A 120 -16.31 -11.56 -17.34
CA PHE A 120 -14.86 -11.46 -17.22
C PHE A 120 -14.46 -11.26 -15.75
N PRO A 121 -13.31 -11.82 -15.32
CA PRO A 121 -12.78 -11.64 -13.97
C PRO A 121 -12.54 -10.16 -13.68
N THR A 122 -13.46 -9.53 -12.96
CA THR A 122 -13.36 -8.12 -12.53
C THR A 122 -13.33 -8.06 -11.01
N LYS A 123 -12.41 -7.26 -10.47
CA LYS A 123 -12.30 -7.04 -9.03
C LYS A 123 -12.98 -5.74 -8.62
N GLU A 124 -13.75 -5.83 -7.55
CA GLU A 124 -14.36 -4.66 -6.90
C GLU A 124 -13.63 -4.35 -5.59
N ILE A 125 -13.54 -3.05 -5.29
CA ILE A 125 -12.92 -2.56 -4.04
C ILE A 125 -13.99 -2.54 -2.94
N SER A 126 -13.64 -3.04 -1.76
CA SER A 126 -14.51 -2.96 -0.58
C SER A 126 -14.87 -1.50 -0.26
N GLY A 127 -16.11 -1.25 0.20
CA GLY A 127 -16.60 0.09 0.52
C GLY A 127 -17.20 0.87 -0.64
N GLY A 128 -17.31 0.24 -1.83
CA GLY A 128 -18.01 0.81 -2.98
C GLY A 128 -17.24 1.88 -3.76
N GLY A 129 -17.89 2.48 -4.76
CA GLY A 129 -17.27 3.43 -5.69
C GLY A 129 -16.81 4.76 -5.09
N GLY A 130 -17.32 5.13 -3.91
CA GLY A 130 -17.04 6.44 -3.30
C GLY A 130 -15.57 6.71 -3.04
N ILE A 131 -14.83 5.69 -2.60
CA ILE A 131 -13.39 5.81 -2.33
C ILE A 131 -12.57 6.04 -3.61
N LYS A 132 -13.02 5.49 -4.74
CA LYS A 132 -12.34 5.69 -6.03
C LYS A 132 -12.32 7.16 -6.43
N TYR A 133 -13.36 7.92 -6.11
CA TYR A 133 -13.42 9.35 -6.42
C TYR A 133 -12.55 10.17 -5.47
N ALA A 134 -12.50 9.82 -4.20
CA ALA A 134 -11.72 10.54 -3.19
C ALA A 134 -10.21 10.33 -3.36
N ALA A 135 -9.76 9.11 -3.67
CA ALA A 135 -8.35 8.79 -3.78
C ALA A 135 -7.65 9.53 -4.94
N SER A 136 -6.43 10.01 -4.68
CA SER A 136 -5.55 10.60 -5.69
C SER A 136 -4.80 9.55 -6.48
N VAL A 137 -4.47 8.44 -5.84
CA VAL A 137 -3.74 7.30 -6.39
C VAL A 137 -4.41 6.01 -5.93
N ILE A 138 -4.60 5.06 -6.84
CA ILE A 138 -5.06 3.71 -6.52
C ILE A 138 -4.13 2.72 -7.20
N VAL A 139 -3.51 1.87 -6.38
CA VAL A 139 -2.63 0.79 -6.84
C VAL A 139 -3.24 -0.55 -6.44
N THR A 140 -3.38 -1.45 -7.40
CA THR A 140 -3.71 -2.84 -7.11
C THR A 140 -2.45 -3.67 -7.01
N LEU A 141 -2.43 -4.55 -6.00
CA LEU A 141 -1.31 -5.43 -5.73
C LEU A 141 -1.67 -6.87 -6.08
N GLY A 142 -0.83 -7.51 -6.86
CA GLY A 142 -0.84 -8.96 -7.08
C GLY A 142 0.45 -9.56 -6.52
N LYS A 143 0.43 -10.84 -6.16
CA LYS A 143 1.62 -11.52 -5.65
C LYS A 143 1.88 -12.84 -6.37
N ARG A 144 3.15 -13.14 -6.59
CA ARG A 144 3.65 -14.40 -7.17
C ARG A 144 4.76 -14.93 -6.26
N LYS A 145 4.64 -16.17 -5.80
CA LYS A 145 5.65 -16.81 -4.92
C LYS A 145 6.98 -16.97 -5.62
N VAL A 146 8.07 -16.66 -4.93
CA VAL A 146 9.43 -17.02 -5.31
C VAL A 146 9.80 -18.29 -4.56
N LYS A 147 10.15 -19.35 -5.29
CA LYS A 147 10.46 -20.67 -4.71
C LYS A 147 11.86 -21.11 -5.09
N ASP A 148 12.49 -21.87 -4.18
CA ASP A 148 13.65 -22.71 -4.42
C ASP A 148 13.27 -24.14 -4.05
N GLY A 149 13.04 -24.97 -5.06
CA GLY A 149 12.41 -26.27 -4.89
C GLY A 149 11.01 -26.14 -4.25
N THR A 150 10.84 -26.76 -3.09
CA THR A 150 9.59 -26.67 -2.28
C THR A 150 9.54 -25.46 -1.38
N ASN A 151 10.69 -24.82 -1.10
CA ASN A 151 10.79 -23.72 -0.15
C ASN A 151 10.31 -22.41 -0.79
N VAL A 152 9.45 -21.67 -0.08
CA VAL A 152 9.02 -20.34 -0.48
C VAL A 152 9.97 -19.32 0.15
N LEU A 153 10.74 -18.61 -0.68
CA LEU A 153 11.72 -17.62 -0.23
C LEU A 153 11.11 -16.22 -0.08
N GLY A 154 10.01 -15.94 -0.78
CA GLY A 154 9.39 -14.63 -0.78
C GLY A 154 8.33 -14.49 -1.84
N ASN A 155 8.00 -13.25 -2.19
CA ASN A 155 7.05 -12.92 -3.24
C ASN A 155 7.60 -11.84 -4.20
N ILE A 156 7.25 -11.94 -5.46
CA ILE A 156 7.25 -10.80 -6.36
C ILE A 156 5.88 -10.16 -6.28
N ILE A 157 5.87 -8.87 -5.98
CA ILE A 157 4.67 -8.06 -5.85
C ILE A 157 4.53 -7.23 -7.13
N LYS A 158 3.49 -7.51 -7.89
CA LYS A 158 3.11 -6.75 -9.08
C LYS A 158 2.19 -5.63 -8.67
N MET A 159 2.57 -4.40 -8.97
CA MET A 159 1.84 -3.18 -8.69
C MET A 159 1.28 -2.62 -9.99
N LYS A 160 -0.04 -2.45 -10.07
CA LYS A 160 -0.71 -1.82 -11.22
C LYS A 160 -1.39 -0.53 -10.76
N LEU A 161 -1.03 0.58 -11.37
CA LEU A 161 -1.67 1.86 -11.15
C LEU A 161 -3.03 1.89 -11.86
N VAL A 162 -4.11 1.86 -11.10
CA VAL A 162 -5.49 1.88 -11.61
C VAL A 162 -6.02 3.30 -11.74
N LYS A 163 -5.57 4.19 -10.86
CA LYS A 163 -5.88 5.62 -10.88
C LYS A 163 -4.66 6.42 -10.48
N GLY A 164 -4.39 7.50 -11.20
CA GLY A 164 -3.33 8.44 -10.89
C GLY A 164 -3.70 9.84 -11.37
N ARG A 165 -3.79 10.81 -10.45
CA ARG A 165 -4.08 12.22 -10.85
C ARG A 165 -2.89 12.91 -11.51
N LEU A 166 -1.66 12.43 -11.22
CA LEU A 166 -0.41 13.11 -11.63
C LEU A 166 0.45 12.26 -12.57
N THR A 167 0.01 11.05 -12.93
CA THR A 167 0.81 10.12 -13.73
C THR A 167 -0.07 9.25 -14.59
N LYS A 168 0.55 8.62 -15.61
CA LYS A 168 -0.16 7.74 -16.56
C LYS A 168 -0.71 6.51 -15.86
N GLU A 169 -2.00 6.33 -15.91
CA GLU A 169 -2.72 5.12 -15.46
C GLU A 169 -2.29 3.88 -16.25
N GLU A 170 -2.63 2.70 -15.77
CA GLU A 170 -2.30 1.37 -16.33
C GLU A 170 -0.80 1.05 -16.29
N SER A 171 0.03 1.90 -15.66
CA SER A 171 1.44 1.59 -15.45
C SER A 171 1.61 0.41 -14.51
N ILE A 172 2.54 -0.50 -14.85
CA ILE A 172 2.82 -1.71 -14.08
C ILE A 172 4.29 -1.68 -13.68
N THR A 173 4.54 -1.99 -12.41
CA THR A 173 5.89 -2.24 -11.90
C THR A 173 5.87 -3.44 -10.98
N GLU A 174 7.04 -4.01 -10.71
CA GLU A 174 7.20 -5.14 -9.80
C GLU A 174 8.28 -4.84 -8.78
N THR A 175 8.14 -5.41 -7.59
CA THR A 175 9.19 -5.45 -6.58
C THR A 175 9.27 -6.85 -5.96
N LYS A 176 10.40 -7.18 -5.34
CA LYS A 176 10.59 -8.47 -4.67
C LYS A 176 10.58 -8.24 -3.15
N LEU A 177 9.78 -9.03 -2.47
CA LEU A 177 9.80 -9.17 -1.02
C LEU A 177 10.44 -10.51 -0.67
N ASP A 178 11.60 -10.47 -0.08
CA ASP A 178 12.27 -11.63 0.49
C ASP A 178 11.88 -11.77 1.97
N TYR A 179 11.57 -13.00 2.43
CA TYR A 179 11.11 -13.20 3.80
C TYR A 179 12.20 -13.02 4.86
N LYS A 180 13.48 -13.08 4.46
CA LYS A 180 14.61 -12.87 5.37
C LYS A 180 15.09 -11.42 5.39
N THR A 181 15.17 -10.81 4.19
CA THR A 181 15.82 -9.50 4.03
C THR A 181 14.84 -8.36 3.78
N GLY A 182 13.54 -8.65 3.61
CA GLY A 182 12.51 -7.65 3.35
C GLY A 182 12.43 -7.23 1.88
N LEU A 183 12.09 -5.98 1.61
CA LEU A 183 11.99 -5.45 0.25
C LEU A 183 13.35 -5.33 -0.41
N ASP A 184 13.48 -5.93 -1.59
CA ASP A 184 14.69 -5.86 -2.42
C ASP A 184 14.73 -4.50 -3.14
N LYS A 185 15.62 -3.60 -2.67
CA LYS A 185 15.75 -2.24 -3.23
C LYS A 185 16.33 -2.18 -4.63
N TYR A 186 16.95 -3.28 -5.10
CA TYR A 186 17.60 -3.37 -6.41
C TYR A 186 16.78 -4.14 -7.44
N TYR A 187 15.67 -4.77 -7.02
CA TYR A 187 14.85 -5.55 -7.93
C TYR A 187 14.31 -4.69 -9.08
N GLY A 188 14.56 -5.16 -10.30
CA GLY A 188 14.11 -4.48 -11.53
C GLY A 188 15.04 -3.37 -12.04
N LEU A 189 16.08 -2.98 -11.26
CA LEU A 189 16.98 -1.89 -11.69
C LEU A 189 17.81 -2.24 -12.93
N VAL A 190 18.17 -3.51 -13.16
CA VAL A 190 18.88 -3.92 -14.39
C VAL A 190 18.04 -3.61 -15.62
N ALA A 191 16.76 -4.00 -15.62
CA ALA A 191 15.84 -3.71 -16.72
C ALA A 191 15.58 -2.20 -16.88
N LEU A 192 15.58 -1.46 -15.78
CA LEU A 192 15.42 -0.02 -15.82
C LEU A 192 16.65 0.66 -16.41
N ALA A 193 17.85 0.24 -16.00
CA ALA A 193 19.12 0.76 -16.52
C ALA A 193 19.27 0.46 -18.02
N GLU A 194 18.82 -0.73 -18.49
CA GLU A 194 18.76 -1.06 -19.92
C GLU A 194 17.79 -0.14 -20.67
N LYS A 195 16.59 0.08 -20.10
CA LYS A 195 15.57 0.95 -20.70
C LYS A 195 16.02 2.40 -20.90
N TYR A 196 16.88 2.89 -20.02
CA TYR A 196 17.42 4.26 -20.07
C TYR A 196 18.82 4.35 -20.65
N ASP A 197 19.28 3.27 -21.36
CA ASP A 197 20.58 3.21 -22.01
C ASP A 197 21.79 3.38 -21.08
N ILE A 198 21.60 3.23 -19.77
CA ILE A 198 22.68 3.25 -18.76
C ILE A 198 23.48 1.93 -18.86
N PHE A 199 22.75 0.82 -18.97
CA PHE A 199 23.34 -0.49 -19.27
C PHE A 199 22.97 -0.91 -20.69
N LYS A 200 23.94 -1.39 -21.45
CA LYS A 200 23.72 -1.87 -22.81
C LYS A 200 23.81 -3.39 -22.85
N LYS A 201 22.74 -4.06 -23.22
CA LYS A 201 22.76 -5.52 -23.40
C LYS A 201 23.48 -5.91 -24.67
N VAL A 202 24.52 -6.72 -24.53
CA VAL A 202 25.30 -7.29 -25.65
C VAL A 202 25.33 -8.79 -25.46
N SER A 203 24.52 -9.50 -26.26
CA SER A 203 24.31 -10.94 -26.14
C SER A 203 23.81 -11.33 -24.73
N THR A 204 24.54 -12.10 -23.96
CA THR A 204 24.21 -12.57 -22.64
C THR A 204 24.77 -11.69 -21.50
N ARG A 205 25.48 -10.61 -21.85
CA ARG A 205 26.12 -9.72 -20.89
C ARG A 205 25.60 -8.30 -21.01
N PHE A 206 25.78 -7.52 -19.96
CA PHE A 206 25.56 -6.08 -19.93
C PHE A 206 26.90 -5.33 -19.93
N GLU A 207 27.03 -4.36 -20.80
CA GLU A 207 28.04 -3.32 -20.68
C GLU A 207 27.53 -2.27 -19.71
N THR A 208 28.25 -2.09 -18.63
CA THR A 208 27.93 -1.15 -17.54
C THR A 208 29.08 -0.16 -17.37
N PRO A 209 28.90 0.96 -16.68
CA PRO A 209 30.00 1.88 -16.35
C PRO A 209 31.15 1.20 -15.59
N GLN A 210 30.86 0.11 -14.87
CA GLN A 210 31.85 -0.67 -14.12
C GLN A 210 32.46 -1.85 -14.91
N GLY A 211 32.10 -1.97 -16.20
CA GLY A 211 32.60 -3.02 -17.10
C GLY A 211 31.53 -4.02 -17.50
N LYS A 212 31.96 -5.06 -18.25
CA LYS A 212 31.05 -6.09 -18.76
C LYS A 212 30.73 -7.13 -17.68
N ALA A 213 29.44 -7.39 -17.45
CA ALA A 213 28.98 -8.36 -16.46
C ALA A 213 27.76 -9.15 -16.94
N PHE A 214 27.56 -10.34 -16.41
CA PHE A 214 26.29 -11.06 -16.55
C PHE A 214 25.23 -10.46 -15.61
N GLU A 215 23.97 -10.55 -15.98
CA GLU A 215 22.86 -10.10 -15.14
C GLU A 215 22.92 -10.71 -13.74
N LYS A 216 23.19 -12.02 -13.64
CA LYS A 216 23.35 -12.70 -12.36
C LYS A 216 24.45 -12.09 -11.49
N THR A 217 25.55 -11.64 -12.09
CA THR A 217 26.65 -11.00 -11.37
C THR A 217 26.24 -9.64 -10.84
N ILE A 218 25.51 -8.86 -11.65
CA ILE A 218 24.98 -7.54 -11.26
C ILE A 218 23.99 -7.68 -10.10
N VAL A 219 23.07 -8.64 -10.20
CA VAL A 219 22.05 -8.89 -9.16
C VAL A 219 22.65 -9.40 -7.85
N ASN A 220 23.73 -10.17 -7.91
CA ASN A 220 24.41 -10.70 -6.70
C ASN A 220 25.31 -9.66 -5.99
N ASP A 221 25.76 -8.64 -6.72
CA ASP A 221 26.57 -7.55 -6.14
C ASP A 221 26.07 -6.18 -6.66
N PRO A 222 24.81 -5.82 -6.31
CA PRO A 222 24.16 -4.67 -6.89
C PRO A 222 24.80 -3.35 -6.46
N GLU A 223 25.38 -3.26 -5.28
CA GLU A 223 25.99 -2.03 -4.77
C GLU A 223 27.22 -1.59 -5.59
N LYS A 224 27.89 -2.55 -6.22
CA LYS A 224 28.98 -2.27 -7.16
C LYS A 224 28.50 -1.60 -8.43
N TYR A 225 27.33 -1.97 -8.93
CA TYR A 225 26.84 -1.55 -10.26
C TYR A 225 25.84 -0.39 -10.20
N PHE A 226 25.12 -0.25 -9.10
CA PHE A 226 24.14 0.83 -8.85
C PHE A 226 24.70 1.81 -7.81
N THR A 227 25.72 2.57 -8.23
CA THR A 227 26.30 3.65 -7.45
C THR A 227 25.46 4.93 -7.58
N LYS A 228 25.81 5.99 -6.84
CA LYS A 228 25.13 7.30 -6.94
C LYS A 228 25.23 7.96 -8.31
N ASP A 229 26.17 7.51 -9.14
CA ASP A 229 26.45 8.04 -10.47
C ASP A 229 25.75 7.23 -11.58
N VAL A 230 24.98 6.20 -11.22
CA VAL A 230 24.15 5.34 -12.05
C VAL A 230 22.68 5.44 -11.56
#